data_04e3dba0481ce9deb65323d7fec966f6
#
_entry.id   04e3dba0481ce9deb65323d7fec966f6
#
_cell.length_a   1.000
_cell.length_b   1.000
_cell.length_c   1.000
_cell.angle_alpha   90.00
_cell.angle_beta   90.00
_cell.angle_gamma   90.00
#
_symmetry.space_group_name_H-M   'P 1'
#
loop_
_entity.id
_entity.type
_entity.pdbx_description
1 polymer ?
#
loop_
_entity_poly.entity_id
_entity_poly.type
_entity_poly.pdbx_seq_one_letter_code
_entity_poly.pdbx_strand_id
1 'polypeptide(L)'
;RSRFTAPVSAERAFEAVEAWRNRPLERAYPYVYVDGIYLKRSWGGSYENVAVMVAIGVNDDGYREVIGAAEGFTESAECWREFLSWLKSRGLRGVRMFTGDKAAGMVGSIAEVFPEAAYQRCTVHFYRNVLARVPKSKRPRVAAMLKAVHAMESREASEAKALEVADELDSMRLKEAAKVVRDGYAETLTYTRFP
;
A
#
# COMPACT_ATOMS: atom_id res chain seq x y z
N ARG A 1 -16.68 -24.96 32.12
CA ARG A 1 -15.77 -26.01 31.59
C ARG A 1 -15.01 -25.38 30.44
N SER A 2 -13.75 -24.96 30.71
CA SER A 2 -12.81 -24.47 29.72
C SER A 2 -12.45 -25.62 28.78
N ARG A 3 -12.76 -25.49 27.50
CA ARG A 3 -12.23 -26.40 26.46
C ARG A 3 -10.78 -25.98 26.21
N PHE A 4 -9.86 -26.64 26.84
CA PHE A 4 -8.48 -26.62 26.40
C PHE A 4 -8.42 -27.30 25.04
N THR A 5 -8.33 -26.53 23.97
CA THR A 5 -7.97 -27.04 22.65
C THR A 5 -6.51 -27.51 22.74
N ALA A 6 -6.24 -28.74 22.33
CA ALA A 6 -4.87 -29.26 22.26
C ALA A 6 -4.00 -28.32 21.42
N PRO A 7 -2.71 -28.15 21.75
CA PRO A 7 -1.83 -27.30 20.97
C PRO A 7 -1.79 -27.80 19.51
N VAL A 8 -2.06 -26.92 18.57
CA VAL A 8 -1.97 -27.21 17.14
C VAL A 8 -0.51 -27.50 16.82
N SER A 9 -0.20 -28.66 16.21
CA SER A 9 1.17 -28.94 15.79
C SER A 9 1.63 -27.93 14.74
N ALA A 10 2.93 -27.63 14.68
CA ALA A 10 3.50 -26.71 13.69
C ALA A 10 3.14 -27.11 12.24
N GLU A 11 3.12 -28.40 11.97
CA GLU A 11 2.71 -28.95 10.64
C GLU A 11 1.27 -28.60 10.30
N ARG A 12 0.32 -28.83 11.21
CA ARG A 12 -1.09 -28.48 10.98
C ARG A 12 -1.30 -26.98 10.83
N ALA A 13 -0.55 -26.16 11.57
CA ALA A 13 -0.60 -24.71 11.40
C ALA A 13 -0.08 -24.32 10.02
N PHE A 14 1.01 -24.92 9.56
CA PHE A 14 1.57 -24.69 8.24
C PHE A 14 0.59 -25.08 7.13
N GLU A 15 0.03 -26.28 7.17
CA GLU A 15 -0.98 -26.76 6.21
C GLU A 15 -2.19 -25.82 6.14
N ALA A 16 -2.70 -25.37 7.29
CA ALA A 16 -3.84 -24.45 7.34
C ALA A 16 -3.50 -23.07 6.73
N VAL A 17 -2.30 -22.55 6.97
CA VAL A 17 -1.81 -21.30 6.38
C VAL A 17 -1.64 -21.44 4.88
N GLU A 18 -1.05 -22.54 4.40
CA GLU A 18 -0.88 -22.79 2.97
C GLU A 18 -2.22 -22.98 2.24
N ALA A 19 -3.15 -23.70 2.83
CA ALA A 19 -4.49 -23.85 2.29
C ALA A 19 -5.23 -22.51 2.20
N TRP A 20 -5.15 -21.69 3.25
CA TRP A 20 -5.72 -20.35 3.27
C TRP A 20 -5.04 -19.44 2.24
N ARG A 21 -3.72 -19.46 2.16
CA ARG A 21 -2.93 -18.62 1.26
C ARG A 21 -3.25 -18.91 -0.21
N ASN A 22 -3.45 -20.19 -0.56
CA ASN A 22 -3.69 -20.63 -1.92
C ASN A 22 -5.18 -20.79 -2.28
N ARG A 23 -6.10 -20.39 -1.38
CA ARG A 23 -7.53 -20.49 -1.65
C ARG A 23 -7.94 -19.71 -2.90
N PRO A 24 -8.93 -20.16 -3.68
CA PRO A 24 -9.51 -19.38 -4.77
C PRO A 24 -10.11 -18.06 -4.25
N LEU A 25 -9.99 -17.00 -5.05
CA LEU A 25 -10.64 -15.71 -4.81
C LEU A 25 -11.92 -15.67 -5.62
N GLU A 26 -13.05 -15.95 -4.98
CA GLU A 26 -14.33 -16.14 -5.66
C GLU A 26 -15.07 -14.82 -5.94
N ARG A 27 -14.74 -13.76 -5.18
CA ARG A 27 -15.38 -12.45 -5.29
C ARG A 27 -14.62 -11.50 -6.21
N ALA A 28 -15.29 -10.43 -6.62
CA ALA A 28 -14.64 -9.27 -7.21
C ALA A 28 -14.07 -8.37 -6.10
N TYR A 29 -12.91 -7.76 -6.38
CA TYR A 29 -12.24 -6.85 -5.45
C TYR A 29 -11.92 -5.53 -6.17
N PRO A 30 -12.87 -4.59 -6.22
CA PRO A 30 -12.66 -3.33 -6.92
C PRO A 30 -11.49 -2.50 -6.39
N TYR A 31 -11.16 -2.63 -5.11
CA TYR A 31 -10.03 -1.91 -4.50
C TYR A 31 -9.09 -2.88 -3.80
N VAL A 32 -7.80 -2.77 -4.10
CA VAL A 32 -6.76 -3.63 -3.52
C VAL A 32 -5.64 -2.77 -2.97
N TYR A 33 -5.31 -2.97 -1.70
CA TYR A 33 -4.15 -2.38 -1.04
C TYR A 33 -3.00 -3.38 -1.10
N VAL A 34 -1.83 -2.92 -1.51
CA VAL A 34 -0.60 -3.72 -1.55
C VAL A 34 0.51 -3.02 -0.79
N ASP A 35 1.27 -3.79 -0.03
CA ASP A 35 2.39 -3.28 0.78
C ASP A 35 3.48 -4.35 0.93
N GLY A 36 4.73 -3.92 1.04
CA GLY A 36 5.86 -4.74 1.39
C GLY A 36 6.27 -4.49 2.84
N ILE A 37 6.30 -5.54 3.65
CA ILE A 37 6.65 -5.47 5.06
C ILE A 37 7.97 -6.20 5.27
N TYR A 38 8.95 -5.56 5.91
CA TYR A 38 10.18 -6.24 6.31
C TYR A 38 10.06 -6.80 7.73
N LEU A 39 10.14 -8.11 7.83
CA LEU A 39 10.16 -8.82 9.11
C LEU A 39 11.57 -9.32 9.41
N LYS A 40 11.95 -9.28 10.69
CA LYS A 40 13.18 -9.92 11.15
C LYS A 40 12.90 -11.37 11.49
N ARG A 41 13.55 -12.28 10.78
CA ARG A 41 13.54 -13.71 11.08
C ARG A 41 14.84 -14.07 11.79
N SER A 42 14.73 -14.79 12.91
CA SER A 42 15.88 -15.39 13.61
C SER A 42 15.91 -16.89 13.32
N TRP A 43 17.00 -17.37 12.77
CA TRP A 43 17.22 -18.78 12.50
C TRP A 43 18.68 -19.14 12.80
N GLY A 44 18.89 -20.17 13.65
CA GLY A 44 20.25 -20.66 13.94
C GLY A 44 21.21 -19.60 14.51
N GLY A 45 20.71 -18.57 15.21
CA GLY A 45 21.53 -17.50 15.79
C GLY A 45 21.86 -16.34 14.84
N SER A 46 21.39 -16.39 13.59
CA SER A 46 21.47 -15.27 12.63
C SER A 46 20.11 -14.57 12.50
N TYR A 47 20.16 -13.27 12.13
CA TYR A 47 18.97 -12.47 11.83
C TYR A 47 18.94 -12.14 10.37
N GLU A 48 17.83 -12.45 9.71
CA GLU A 48 17.58 -12.09 8.31
C GLU A 48 16.39 -11.13 8.23
N ASN A 49 16.47 -10.18 7.31
CA ASN A 49 15.30 -9.39 6.92
C ASN A 49 14.55 -10.13 5.81
N VAL A 50 13.31 -10.47 6.05
CA VAL A 50 12.44 -11.13 5.09
C VAL A 50 11.38 -10.12 4.64
N ALA A 51 11.29 -9.90 3.34
CA ALA A 51 10.22 -9.12 2.77
C ALA A 51 8.95 -9.98 2.66
N VAL A 52 7.84 -9.49 3.19
CA VAL A 52 6.52 -10.12 3.04
C VAL A 52 5.63 -9.16 2.28
N MET A 53 5.21 -9.57 1.10
CA MET A 53 4.24 -8.84 0.31
C MET A 53 2.84 -9.21 0.76
N VAL A 54 2.01 -8.20 1.00
CA VAL A 54 0.64 -8.37 1.49
C VAL A 54 -0.33 -7.67 0.56
N ALA A 55 -1.46 -8.31 0.29
CA ALA A 55 -2.58 -7.72 -0.42
C ALA A 55 -3.86 -7.80 0.42
N ILE A 56 -4.54 -6.66 0.57
CA ILE A 56 -5.84 -6.53 1.23
C ILE A 56 -6.84 -6.07 0.18
N GLY A 57 -7.82 -6.92 -0.13
CA GLY A 57 -8.91 -6.60 -1.04
C GLY A 57 -10.11 -6.01 -0.31
N VAL A 58 -10.78 -5.07 -0.95
CA VAL A 58 -12.14 -4.64 -0.58
C VAL A 58 -13.07 -5.27 -1.60
N ASN A 59 -13.97 -6.13 -1.15
CA ASN A 59 -14.91 -6.81 -2.03
C ASN A 59 -16.08 -5.91 -2.43
N ASP A 60 -16.94 -6.43 -3.28
CA ASP A 60 -18.14 -5.75 -3.79
C ASP A 60 -19.20 -5.42 -2.72
N ASP A 61 -19.17 -6.14 -1.57
CA ASP A 61 -19.99 -5.81 -0.38
C ASP A 61 -19.34 -4.75 0.52
N GLY A 62 -18.13 -4.27 0.21
CA GLY A 62 -17.40 -3.27 0.98
C GLY A 62 -16.55 -3.84 2.13
N TYR A 63 -16.49 -5.17 2.30
CA TYR A 63 -15.68 -5.79 3.35
C TYR A 63 -14.21 -5.91 2.93
N ARG A 64 -13.32 -5.72 3.90
CA ARG A 64 -11.88 -5.89 3.74
C ARG A 64 -11.46 -7.28 4.17
N GLU A 65 -10.63 -7.92 3.36
CA GLU A 65 -10.02 -9.19 3.70
C GLU A 65 -8.59 -9.27 3.18
N VAL A 66 -7.72 -10.01 3.88
CA VAL A 66 -6.39 -10.31 3.38
C VAL A 66 -6.53 -11.36 2.29
N ILE A 67 -6.26 -10.96 1.05
CA ILE A 67 -6.40 -11.82 -0.13
C ILE A 67 -5.09 -12.50 -0.53
N GLY A 68 -3.96 -12.03 0.00
CA GLY A 68 -2.66 -12.66 -0.26
C GLY A 68 -1.60 -12.18 0.71
N ALA A 69 -0.70 -13.10 1.05
CA ALA A 69 0.55 -12.83 1.73
C ALA A 69 1.60 -13.81 1.17
N ALA A 70 2.75 -13.29 0.75
CA ALA A 70 3.84 -14.11 0.21
C ALA A 70 5.19 -13.56 0.65
N GLU A 71 6.10 -14.47 0.98
CA GLU A 71 7.50 -14.13 1.22
C GLU A 71 8.17 -13.79 -0.12
N GLY A 72 8.90 -12.68 -0.18
CA GLY A 72 9.74 -12.28 -1.29
C GLY A 72 11.16 -12.02 -0.80
N PHE A 73 12.13 -12.19 -1.69
CA PHE A 73 13.53 -11.89 -1.34
C PHE A 73 13.78 -10.39 -1.23
N THR A 74 13.09 -9.61 -2.06
CA THR A 74 13.20 -8.14 -2.14
C THR A 74 11.90 -7.54 -2.68
N GLU A 75 11.74 -6.22 -2.57
CA GLU A 75 10.68 -5.48 -3.28
C GLU A 75 11.06 -5.17 -4.74
N SER A 76 11.63 -6.14 -5.43
CA SER A 76 11.99 -5.99 -6.85
C SER A 76 10.75 -6.02 -7.75
N ALA A 77 10.88 -5.51 -8.97
CA ALA A 77 9.80 -5.58 -9.96
C ALA A 77 9.40 -7.03 -10.27
N GLU A 78 10.36 -7.96 -10.27
CA GLU A 78 10.12 -9.37 -10.51
C GLU A 78 9.26 -9.99 -9.39
N CYS A 79 9.62 -9.79 -8.13
CA CYS A 79 8.85 -10.29 -6.99
C CYS A 79 7.42 -9.70 -6.98
N TRP A 80 7.26 -8.42 -7.29
CA TRP A 80 5.93 -7.81 -7.41
C TRP A 80 5.11 -8.39 -8.56
N ARG A 81 5.76 -8.63 -9.72
CA ARG A 81 5.10 -9.26 -10.87
C ARG A 81 4.63 -10.67 -10.55
N GLU A 82 5.47 -11.48 -9.91
CA GLU A 82 5.12 -12.84 -9.48
C GLU A 82 3.98 -12.82 -8.48
N PHE A 83 4.03 -11.95 -7.48
CA PHE A 83 2.98 -11.82 -6.47
C PHE A 83 1.63 -11.43 -7.08
N LEU A 84 1.61 -10.42 -7.94
CA LEU A 84 0.39 -9.97 -8.62
C LEU A 84 -0.15 -11.03 -9.59
N SER A 85 0.73 -11.72 -10.31
CA SER A 85 0.35 -12.83 -11.21
C SER A 85 -0.23 -14.00 -10.42
N TRP A 86 0.34 -14.33 -9.26
CA TRP A 86 -0.20 -15.34 -8.36
C TRP A 86 -1.59 -14.94 -7.83
N LEU A 87 -1.82 -13.71 -7.43
CA LEU A 87 -3.16 -13.24 -7.05
C LEU A 87 -4.17 -13.39 -8.22
N LYS A 88 -3.74 -13.02 -9.44
CA LYS A 88 -4.56 -13.14 -10.65
C LYS A 88 -4.89 -14.60 -10.96
N SER A 89 -3.94 -15.52 -10.85
CA SER A 89 -4.14 -16.97 -11.07
C SER A 89 -5.11 -17.60 -10.07
N ARG A 90 -5.20 -17.05 -8.86
CA ARG A 90 -6.15 -17.46 -7.82
C ARG A 90 -7.56 -16.86 -8.01
N GLY A 91 -7.76 -16.05 -9.04
CA GLY A 91 -9.06 -15.48 -9.38
C GLY A 91 -9.26 -14.00 -8.99
N LEU A 92 -8.19 -13.26 -8.63
CA LEU A 92 -8.31 -11.81 -8.41
C LEU A 92 -8.82 -11.13 -9.69
N ARG A 93 -10.00 -10.53 -9.61
CA ARG A 93 -10.68 -9.90 -10.74
C ARG A 93 -11.47 -8.67 -10.32
N GLY A 94 -11.85 -7.86 -11.32
CA GLY A 94 -12.67 -6.67 -11.11
C GLY A 94 -11.93 -5.52 -10.42
N VAL A 95 -10.59 -5.57 -10.40
CA VAL A 95 -9.79 -4.54 -9.74
C VAL A 95 -9.85 -3.25 -10.54
N ARG A 96 -10.34 -2.19 -9.91
CA ARG A 96 -10.44 -0.85 -10.48
C ARG A 96 -9.24 0.01 -10.05
N MET A 97 -8.73 -0.21 -8.83
CA MET A 97 -7.63 0.57 -8.29
C MET A 97 -6.77 -0.23 -7.31
N PHE A 98 -5.47 -0.17 -7.50
CA PHE A 98 -4.47 -0.58 -6.51
C PHE A 98 -3.98 0.62 -5.72
N THR A 99 -3.87 0.47 -4.41
CA THR A 99 -3.26 1.46 -3.51
C THR A 99 -1.99 0.87 -2.90
N GLY A 100 -0.86 1.55 -3.06
CA GLY A 100 0.41 1.11 -2.48
C GLY A 100 1.43 2.24 -2.35
N ASP A 101 2.63 1.93 -1.84
CA ASP A 101 3.74 2.90 -1.83
C ASP A 101 4.27 3.10 -3.26
N LYS A 102 4.98 4.20 -3.47
CA LYS A 102 5.62 4.52 -4.77
C LYS A 102 6.96 3.76 -4.92
N ALA A 103 6.92 2.43 -4.82
CA ALA A 103 8.02 1.59 -5.24
C ALA A 103 7.93 1.38 -6.76
N ALA A 104 8.99 1.76 -7.50
CA ALA A 104 8.97 1.72 -8.97
C ALA A 104 8.66 0.32 -9.51
N GLY A 105 9.20 -0.72 -8.88
CA GLY A 105 8.94 -2.11 -9.24
C GLY A 105 7.47 -2.51 -9.08
N MET A 106 6.82 -2.08 -8.00
CA MET A 106 5.40 -2.36 -7.75
C MET A 106 4.50 -1.66 -8.77
N VAL A 107 4.71 -0.36 -9.00
CA VAL A 107 3.87 0.43 -9.93
C VAL A 107 3.96 -0.13 -11.35
N GLY A 108 5.18 -0.46 -11.82
CA GLY A 108 5.37 -1.07 -13.13
C GLY A 108 4.70 -2.43 -13.25
N SER A 109 4.81 -3.27 -12.22
CA SER A 109 4.19 -4.60 -12.20
C SER A 109 2.66 -4.54 -12.17
N ILE A 110 2.07 -3.55 -11.47
CA ILE A 110 0.61 -3.33 -11.51
C ILE A 110 0.16 -3.02 -12.94
N ALA A 111 0.84 -2.10 -13.63
CA ALA A 111 0.50 -1.72 -15.00
C ALA A 111 0.66 -2.90 -15.99
N GLU A 112 1.61 -3.80 -15.74
CA GLU A 112 1.85 -4.98 -16.58
C GLU A 112 0.79 -6.07 -16.36
N VAL A 113 0.50 -6.42 -15.09
CA VAL A 113 -0.36 -7.56 -14.75
C VAL A 113 -1.85 -7.17 -14.77
N PHE A 114 -2.18 -5.94 -14.39
CA PHE A 114 -3.53 -5.38 -14.34
C PHE A 114 -3.61 -4.05 -15.07
N PRO A 115 -3.45 -4.01 -16.41
CA PRO A 115 -3.37 -2.78 -17.19
C PRO A 115 -4.63 -1.91 -17.12
N GLU A 116 -5.77 -2.48 -16.75
CA GLU A 116 -7.06 -1.78 -16.62
C GLU A 116 -7.23 -1.10 -15.26
N ALA A 117 -6.41 -1.48 -14.26
CA ALA A 117 -6.51 -0.94 -12.92
C ALA A 117 -5.71 0.35 -12.79
N ALA A 118 -6.31 1.36 -12.14
CA ALA A 118 -5.61 2.57 -11.80
C ALA A 118 -4.66 2.34 -10.61
N TYR A 119 -3.56 3.10 -10.56
CA TYR A 119 -2.70 3.16 -9.40
C TYR A 119 -3.02 4.39 -8.55
N GLN A 120 -3.11 4.19 -7.25
CA GLN A 120 -3.25 5.21 -6.21
C GLN A 120 -2.04 5.15 -5.29
N ARG A 121 -1.32 6.24 -5.16
CA ARG A 121 -0.26 6.34 -4.15
C ARG A 121 -0.85 6.40 -2.75
N CYS A 122 -0.35 5.56 -1.84
CA CYS A 122 -0.75 5.56 -0.44
C CYS A 122 -0.48 6.93 0.21
N THR A 123 -1.53 7.60 0.70
CA THR A 123 -1.43 8.92 1.33
C THR A 123 -0.60 8.88 2.61
N VAL A 124 -0.63 7.78 3.36
CA VAL A 124 0.18 7.61 4.59
C VAL A 124 1.66 7.60 4.26
N HIS A 125 2.08 6.83 3.24
CA HIS A 125 3.48 6.80 2.78
C HIS A 125 3.89 8.14 2.17
N PHE A 126 3.02 8.76 1.39
CA PHE A 126 3.26 10.11 0.87
C PHE A 126 3.52 11.12 1.99
N TYR A 127 2.66 11.15 3.02
CA TYR A 127 2.86 12.05 4.17
C TYR A 127 4.16 11.75 4.91
N ARG A 128 4.50 10.49 5.13
CA ARG A 128 5.78 10.09 5.74
C ARG A 128 6.96 10.61 4.94
N ASN A 129 6.90 10.51 3.60
CA ASN A 129 7.97 10.96 2.72
C ASN A 129 8.15 12.49 2.77
N VAL A 130 7.07 13.27 2.82
CA VAL A 130 7.14 14.72 3.02
C VAL A 130 7.68 15.04 4.41
N LEU A 131 7.10 14.46 5.47
CA LEU A 131 7.47 14.75 6.86
C LEU A 131 8.89 14.29 7.23
N ALA A 132 9.46 13.32 6.51
CA ALA A 132 10.86 12.93 6.69
C ALA A 132 11.84 14.07 6.34
N ARG A 133 11.43 15.02 5.49
CA ARG A 133 12.20 16.20 5.08
C ARG A 133 11.87 17.45 5.88
N VAL A 134 11.09 17.31 6.96
CA VAL A 134 10.63 18.39 7.81
C VAL A 134 11.21 18.25 9.22
N PRO A 135 11.82 19.32 9.79
CA PRO A 135 12.27 19.34 11.18
C PRO A 135 11.15 18.96 12.15
N LYS A 136 11.47 18.21 13.20
CA LYS A 136 10.49 17.65 14.15
C LYS A 136 9.52 18.73 14.69
N SER A 137 10.02 19.92 15.01
CA SER A 137 9.21 21.03 15.53
C SER A 137 8.13 21.55 14.56
N LYS A 138 8.34 21.41 13.24
CA LYS A 138 7.41 21.89 12.21
C LYS A 138 6.45 20.79 11.70
N ARG A 139 6.71 19.52 12.01
CA ARG A 139 5.91 18.39 11.52
C ARG A 139 4.41 18.47 11.82
N PRO A 140 3.96 18.87 13.02
CA PRO A 140 2.52 18.96 13.29
C PRO A 140 1.80 19.94 12.35
N ARG A 141 2.39 21.11 12.10
CA ARG A 141 1.85 22.10 11.15
C ARG A 141 1.80 21.54 9.74
N VAL A 142 2.92 20.99 9.25
CA VAL A 142 2.98 20.43 7.89
C VAL A 142 2.03 19.26 7.72
N ALA A 143 1.86 18.40 8.74
CA ALA A 143 0.89 17.33 8.70
C ALA A 143 -0.56 17.82 8.56
N ALA A 144 -0.91 18.91 9.23
CA ALA A 144 -2.22 19.54 9.09
C ALA A 144 -2.44 20.10 7.67
N MET A 145 -1.42 20.74 7.09
CA MET A 145 -1.45 21.23 5.71
C MET A 145 -1.67 20.10 4.71
N LEU A 146 -0.93 18.99 4.83
CA LEU A 146 -1.09 17.81 3.97
C LEU A 146 -2.47 17.18 4.07
N LYS A 147 -3.04 17.09 5.28
CA LYS A 147 -4.40 16.59 5.48
C LYS A 147 -5.44 17.47 4.79
N ALA A 148 -5.24 18.78 4.76
CA ALA A 148 -6.14 19.71 4.08
C ALA A 148 -6.24 19.45 2.58
N VAL A 149 -5.17 18.97 1.93
CA VAL A 149 -5.18 18.59 0.51
C VAL A 149 -6.23 17.52 0.22
N HIS A 150 -6.33 16.51 1.09
CA HIS A 150 -7.24 15.37 0.91
C HIS A 150 -8.62 15.57 1.57
N ALA A 151 -8.88 16.77 2.11
CA ALA A 151 -10.15 17.14 2.71
C ALA A 151 -10.97 18.10 1.82
N MET A 152 -10.49 18.38 0.61
CA MET A 152 -11.18 19.26 -0.34
C MET A 152 -12.37 18.53 -1.01
N GLU A 153 -13.34 19.31 -1.44
CA GLU A 153 -14.61 18.82 -2.01
C GLU A 153 -14.48 18.26 -3.44
N SER A 154 -13.45 18.65 -4.17
CA SER A 154 -13.21 18.19 -5.55
C SER A 154 -11.73 17.90 -5.81
N ARG A 155 -11.48 17.21 -6.93
CA ARG A 155 -10.12 16.95 -7.40
C ARG A 155 -9.38 18.25 -7.68
N GLU A 156 -10.01 19.17 -8.38
CA GLU A 156 -9.44 20.46 -8.77
C GLU A 156 -9.09 21.29 -7.53
N ALA A 157 -9.97 21.30 -6.54
CA ALA A 157 -9.70 21.97 -5.24
C ALA A 157 -8.54 21.30 -4.48
N SER A 158 -8.44 19.97 -4.52
CA SER A 158 -7.33 19.22 -3.93
C SER A 158 -6.00 19.52 -4.62
N GLU A 159 -5.99 19.58 -5.95
CA GLU A 159 -4.81 19.93 -6.76
C GLU A 159 -4.35 21.36 -6.49
N ALA A 160 -5.27 22.32 -6.48
CA ALA A 160 -4.98 23.71 -6.13
C ALA A 160 -4.41 23.81 -4.71
N LYS A 161 -5.02 23.11 -3.74
CA LYS A 161 -4.55 23.08 -2.36
C LYS A 161 -3.17 22.45 -2.21
N ALA A 162 -2.85 21.43 -2.97
CA ALA A 162 -1.54 20.80 -2.96
C ALA A 162 -0.43 21.77 -3.44
N LEU A 163 -0.71 22.55 -4.47
CA LEU A 163 0.22 23.57 -4.97
C LEU A 163 0.39 24.71 -3.96
N GLU A 164 -0.70 25.19 -3.36
CA GLU A 164 -0.65 26.19 -2.28
C GLU A 164 0.19 25.69 -1.09
N VAL A 165 0.01 24.43 -0.67
CA VAL A 165 0.81 23.81 0.39
C VAL A 165 2.29 23.76 0.00
N ALA A 166 2.60 23.43 -1.26
CA ALA A 166 3.99 23.40 -1.71
C ALA A 166 4.64 24.81 -1.68
N ASP A 167 3.90 25.86 -2.08
CA ASP A 167 4.38 27.24 -2.03
C ASP A 167 4.58 27.72 -0.58
N GLU A 168 3.70 27.34 0.34
CA GLU A 168 3.86 27.61 1.77
C GLU A 168 5.10 26.90 2.34
N LEU A 169 5.34 25.65 1.95
CA LEU A 169 6.56 24.92 2.35
C LEU A 169 7.83 25.63 1.86
N ASP A 170 7.83 26.18 0.64
CA ASP A 170 8.95 26.96 0.12
C ASP A 170 9.16 28.24 0.94
N SER A 171 8.09 28.96 1.28
CA SER A 171 8.15 30.14 2.14
C SER A 171 8.71 29.82 3.54
N MET A 172 8.45 28.62 4.04
CA MET A 172 9.00 28.08 5.29
C MET A 172 10.46 27.59 5.16
N ARG A 173 11.09 27.74 3.97
CA ARG A 173 12.42 27.22 3.61
C ARG A 173 12.52 25.68 3.66
N LEU A 174 11.43 24.98 3.36
CA LEU A 174 11.35 23.53 3.32
C LEU A 174 11.29 23.02 1.85
N LYS A 175 12.24 23.44 1.02
CA LYS A 175 12.28 23.19 -0.43
C LYS A 175 12.17 21.71 -0.81
N GLU A 176 12.87 20.83 -0.08
CA GLU A 176 12.81 19.39 -0.35
C GLU A 176 11.43 18.79 -0.07
N ALA A 177 10.76 19.25 0.98
CA ALA A 177 9.39 18.85 1.27
C ALA A 177 8.41 19.38 0.21
N ALA A 178 8.57 20.65 -0.21
CA ALA A 178 7.79 21.25 -1.29
C ALA A 178 7.93 20.48 -2.61
N LYS A 179 9.17 20.08 -2.96
CA LYS A 179 9.45 19.27 -4.14
C LYS A 179 8.70 17.93 -4.08
N VAL A 180 8.75 17.21 -2.95
CA VAL A 180 8.03 15.93 -2.79
C VAL A 180 6.53 16.11 -2.98
N VAL A 181 5.96 17.23 -2.49
CA VAL A 181 4.54 17.53 -2.68
C VAL A 181 4.24 17.74 -4.17
N ARG A 182 4.96 18.62 -4.87
CA ARG A 182 4.75 18.91 -6.30
C ARG A 182 4.88 17.67 -7.18
N ASP A 183 5.89 16.84 -6.91
CA ASP A 183 6.20 15.67 -7.73
C ASP A 183 5.23 14.49 -7.48
N GLY A 184 4.45 14.52 -6.40
CA GLY A 184 3.72 13.32 -5.98
C GLY A 184 2.26 13.48 -5.59
N TYR A 185 1.72 14.70 -5.48
CA TYR A 185 0.33 14.87 -5.02
C TYR A 185 -0.71 14.26 -5.98
N ALA A 186 -0.49 14.37 -7.28
CA ALA A 186 -1.45 13.94 -8.29
C ALA A 186 -1.77 12.43 -8.21
N GLU A 187 -0.74 11.62 -7.89
CA GLU A 187 -0.88 10.17 -7.71
C GLU A 187 -1.66 9.80 -6.44
N THR A 188 -1.75 10.72 -5.46
CA THR A 188 -2.52 10.53 -4.22
C THR A 188 -4.00 10.89 -4.37
N LEU A 189 -4.40 11.40 -5.54
CA LEU A 189 -5.76 11.84 -5.85
C LEU A 189 -6.47 10.94 -6.86
N THR A 190 -5.92 9.77 -7.17
CA THR A 190 -6.53 8.85 -8.14
C THR A 190 -7.91 8.38 -7.68
N TYR A 191 -8.12 8.24 -6.37
CA TYR A 191 -9.40 7.83 -5.78
C TYR A 191 -10.57 8.74 -6.17
N THR A 192 -10.32 10.03 -6.48
CA THR A 192 -11.37 10.98 -6.87
C THR A 192 -12.02 10.66 -8.21
N ARG A 193 -11.50 9.71 -8.98
CA ARG A 193 -12.07 9.21 -10.24
C ARG A 193 -13.17 8.18 -10.03
N PHE A 194 -13.33 7.71 -8.80
CA PHE A 194 -14.27 6.65 -8.45
C PHE A 194 -15.33 7.18 -7.48
N PRO A 195 -16.58 6.72 -7.61
CA PRO A 195 -17.66 7.10 -6.73
C PRO A 195 -17.45 6.57 -5.30
#